data_c5d14d0bc8950f37e7d1581c31613335
#
_entry.id   c5d14d0bc8950f37e7d1581c31613335
#
_cell.length_a   1.000
_cell.length_b   1.000
_cell.length_c   1.000
_cell.angle_alpha   90.00
_cell.angle_beta   90.00
_cell.angle_gamma   90.00
#
_symmetry.space_group_name_H-M   'P 1'
#
loop_
_entity.id
_entity.type
_entity.pdbx_description
1 polymer ?
#
loop_
_entity_poly.entity_id
_entity_poly.type
_entity_poly.pdbx_seq_one_letter_code
_entity_poly.pdbx_strand_id
1 'polypeptide(L)'
;QTARQKGFIPVLTTNGTLLSQKKELLDALPHKIQISPHAHEGNDRKNADTYINKVMTFAKEAAAKGCIIVLRLWNEGGYNQMNEAILQLIAQHQPAPWTERKDGWKLAENLFIEHDNMFSWPDSKQAAYDEPEVFCYALRNQIGVLADGTVVPCCLDHDGELALGNLFELSLEEILSSPRAQAIYRGFTNHTAVEGLCQRCGFSIVSKRFRR
;
A
#
# COMPACT_ATOMS: atom_id res chain seq x y z
N GLN A 1 -16.13 1.25 -11.57
CA GLN A 1 -17.18 0.41 -12.20
C GLN A 1 -16.59 -0.52 -13.26
N THR A 2 -15.85 -0.02 -14.26
CA THR A 2 -15.26 -0.82 -15.35
C THR A 2 -14.40 -1.98 -14.87
N ALA A 3 -13.53 -1.78 -13.86
CA ALA A 3 -12.70 -2.85 -13.32
C ALA A 3 -13.54 -4.02 -12.79
N ARG A 4 -14.63 -3.74 -12.04
CA ARG A 4 -15.54 -4.81 -11.57
C ARG A 4 -16.23 -5.54 -12.72
N GLN A 5 -16.67 -4.81 -13.76
CA GLN A 5 -17.28 -5.42 -14.94
C GLN A 5 -16.33 -6.38 -15.66
N LYS A 6 -15.02 -6.14 -15.55
CA LYS A 6 -13.95 -6.99 -16.08
C LYS A 6 -13.52 -8.12 -15.11
N GLY A 7 -14.22 -8.30 -13.98
CA GLY A 7 -13.92 -9.36 -13.01
C GLY A 7 -12.84 -9.03 -11.97
N PHE A 8 -12.31 -7.81 -11.96
CA PHE A 8 -11.35 -7.40 -10.94
C PHE A 8 -12.02 -7.08 -9.60
N ILE A 9 -11.29 -7.27 -8.51
CA ILE A 9 -11.64 -6.82 -7.17
C ILE A 9 -10.84 -5.55 -6.85
N PRO A 10 -11.40 -4.35 -7.06
CA PRO A 10 -10.65 -3.11 -6.88
C PRO A 10 -10.34 -2.87 -5.41
N VAL A 11 -9.10 -2.52 -5.12
CA VAL A 11 -8.64 -2.01 -3.82
C VAL A 11 -7.98 -0.65 -4.06
N LEU A 12 -8.36 0.35 -3.27
CA LEU A 12 -7.79 1.70 -3.33
C LEU A 12 -6.90 1.95 -2.12
N THR A 13 -5.69 2.43 -2.35
CA THR A 13 -4.82 2.96 -1.29
C THR A 13 -4.67 4.46 -1.45
N THR A 14 -4.83 5.22 -0.36
CA THR A 14 -4.82 6.69 -0.40
C THR A 14 -4.32 7.27 0.93
N ASN A 15 -3.76 8.49 0.88
CA ASN A 15 -3.50 9.27 2.08
C ASN A 15 -4.78 9.95 2.64
N GLY A 16 -5.91 9.85 1.97
CA GLY A 16 -7.20 10.37 2.42
C GLY A 16 -7.43 11.87 2.24
N THR A 17 -6.44 12.65 1.82
CA THR A 17 -6.54 14.13 1.79
C THR A 17 -7.65 14.66 0.88
N LEU A 18 -7.97 13.94 -0.20
CA LEU A 18 -8.99 14.34 -1.17
C LEU A 18 -10.36 13.66 -0.98
N LEU A 19 -10.52 12.74 -0.04
CA LEU A 19 -11.76 11.96 0.10
C LEU A 19 -13.01 12.85 0.32
N SER A 20 -12.87 13.93 1.09
CA SER A 20 -13.98 14.86 1.31
C SER A 20 -14.43 15.63 0.05
N GLN A 21 -13.57 15.70 -0.97
CA GLN A 21 -13.82 16.36 -2.25
C GLN A 21 -14.32 15.39 -3.33
N LYS A 22 -14.20 14.08 -3.09
CA LYS A 22 -14.51 12.99 -4.03
C LYS A 22 -15.73 12.20 -3.56
N LYS A 23 -16.84 12.91 -3.29
CA LYS A 23 -18.09 12.28 -2.81
C LYS A 23 -18.67 11.29 -3.82
N GLU A 24 -18.43 11.49 -5.10
CA GLU A 24 -18.81 10.59 -6.17
C GLU A 24 -18.19 9.18 -6.03
N LEU A 25 -17.11 9.05 -5.26
CA LEU A 25 -16.53 7.74 -4.92
C LEU A 25 -17.50 6.88 -4.10
N LEU A 26 -18.37 7.50 -3.29
CA LEU A 26 -19.39 6.80 -2.50
C LEU A 26 -20.48 6.13 -3.35
N ASP A 27 -20.61 6.52 -4.61
CA ASP A 27 -21.55 5.94 -5.58
C ASP A 27 -20.93 4.78 -6.37
N ALA A 28 -19.59 4.65 -6.31
CA ALA A 28 -18.82 3.64 -7.03
C ALA A 28 -17.69 3.07 -6.17
N LEU A 29 -18.00 2.70 -4.93
CA LEU A 29 -17.02 2.21 -3.96
C LEU A 29 -16.26 0.97 -4.46
N PRO A 30 -14.95 0.89 -4.27
CA PRO A 30 -14.18 -0.34 -4.48
C PRO A 30 -14.55 -1.39 -3.41
N HIS A 31 -14.00 -2.58 -3.54
CA HIS A 31 -14.16 -3.63 -2.52
C HIS A 31 -13.55 -3.20 -1.17
N LYS A 32 -12.39 -2.57 -1.22
CA LYS A 32 -11.63 -2.14 -0.03
C LYS A 32 -10.97 -0.79 -0.30
N ILE A 33 -10.93 0.07 0.73
CA ILE A 33 -10.12 1.28 0.75
C ILE A 33 -9.16 1.22 1.94
N GLN A 34 -7.88 1.35 1.66
CA GLN A 34 -6.84 1.51 2.65
C GLN A 34 -6.47 3.00 2.74
N ILE A 35 -6.72 3.61 3.88
CA ILE A 35 -6.39 5.02 4.13
C ILE A 35 -5.19 5.05 5.07
N SER A 36 -4.21 5.90 4.80
CA SER A 36 -2.98 6.02 5.58
C SER A 36 -2.98 7.30 6.43
N PRO A 37 -3.63 7.33 7.63
CA PRO A 37 -3.69 8.52 8.48
C PRO A 37 -2.31 9.01 8.93
N HIS A 38 -1.34 8.12 9.09
CA HIS A 38 0.05 8.46 9.42
C HIS A 38 0.72 9.39 8.38
N ALA A 39 0.22 9.41 7.13
CA ALA A 39 0.74 10.32 6.10
C ALA A 39 0.61 11.81 6.49
N HIS A 40 -0.33 12.14 7.39
CA HIS A 40 -0.47 13.48 7.96
C HIS A 40 0.77 13.91 8.75
N GLU A 41 1.40 12.99 9.47
CA GLU A 41 2.62 13.25 10.24
C GLU A 41 3.81 13.69 9.37
N GLY A 42 3.91 13.13 8.17
CA GLY A 42 4.95 13.47 7.20
C GLY A 42 4.70 14.76 6.42
N ASN A 43 3.43 15.16 6.23
CA ASN A 43 3.07 16.24 5.32
C ASN A 43 2.67 17.56 6.03
N ASP A 44 1.73 17.52 6.97
CA ASP A 44 1.24 18.72 7.66
C ASP A 44 0.66 18.36 9.06
N ARG A 45 1.42 18.64 10.10
CA ARG A 45 1.04 18.34 11.50
C ARG A 45 -0.01 19.31 12.07
N LYS A 46 -0.34 20.40 11.37
CA LYS A 46 -1.08 21.53 11.97
C LYS A 46 -2.60 21.34 12.07
N ASN A 47 -3.20 20.41 11.32
CA ASN A 47 -4.65 20.27 11.19
C ASN A 47 -5.13 18.82 11.33
N ALA A 48 -4.54 18.06 12.26
CA ALA A 48 -4.86 16.65 12.47
C ALA A 48 -6.36 16.41 12.71
N ASP A 49 -7.00 17.24 13.57
CA ASP A 49 -8.43 17.15 13.86
C ASP A 49 -9.29 17.27 12.60
N THR A 50 -9.05 18.31 11.81
CA THR A 50 -9.79 18.56 10.58
C THR A 50 -9.58 17.44 9.57
N TYR A 51 -8.34 16.94 9.44
CA TYR A 51 -8.01 15.86 8.53
C TYR A 51 -8.67 14.54 8.98
N ILE A 52 -8.51 14.13 10.23
CA ILE A 52 -9.10 12.90 10.76
C ILE A 52 -10.64 12.97 10.71
N ASN A 53 -11.24 14.13 11.03
CA ASN A 53 -12.68 14.33 10.89
C ASN A 53 -13.18 14.04 9.46
N LYS A 54 -12.50 14.58 8.43
CA LYS A 54 -12.83 14.31 7.03
C LYS A 54 -12.67 12.85 6.65
N VAL A 55 -11.58 12.23 7.09
CA VAL A 55 -11.30 10.80 6.86
C VAL A 55 -12.37 9.93 7.51
N MET A 56 -12.67 10.16 8.78
CA MET A 56 -13.64 9.36 9.54
C MET A 56 -15.08 9.53 9.03
N THR A 57 -15.47 10.74 8.63
CA THR A 57 -16.78 10.99 8.02
C THR A 57 -16.94 10.14 6.76
N PHE A 58 -15.99 10.18 5.85
CA PHE A 58 -16.00 9.37 4.64
C PHE A 58 -15.93 7.86 4.97
N ALA A 59 -15.04 7.46 5.87
CA ALA A 59 -14.82 6.07 6.23
C ALA A 59 -16.07 5.39 6.78
N LYS A 60 -16.79 6.07 7.68
CA LYS A 60 -18.05 5.56 8.26
C LYS A 60 -19.14 5.43 7.20
N GLU A 61 -19.29 6.41 6.31
CA GLU A 61 -20.28 6.36 5.24
C GLU A 61 -19.96 5.23 4.23
N ALA A 62 -18.71 5.09 3.82
CA ALA A 62 -18.29 4.03 2.93
C ALA A 62 -18.43 2.63 3.57
N ALA A 63 -18.08 2.47 4.85
CA ALA A 63 -18.25 1.23 5.59
C ALA A 63 -19.73 0.82 5.72
N ALA A 64 -20.61 1.78 5.99
CA ALA A 64 -22.06 1.55 6.04
C ALA A 64 -22.63 1.08 4.69
N LYS A 65 -22.02 1.47 3.57
CA LYS A 65 -22.35 1.02 2.21
C LYS A 65 -21.68 -0.32 1.83
N GLY A 66 -21.00 -1.00 2.78
CA GLY A 66 -20.40 -2.33 2.59
C GLY A 66 -18.95 -2.32 2.05
N CYS A 67 -18.31 -1.17 1.92
CA CYS A 67 -16.90 -1.09 1.57
C CYS A 67 -16.03 -1.42 2.79
N ILE A 68 -15.03 -2.29 2.64
CA ILE A 68 -14.07 -2.54 3.70
C ILE A 68 -13.12 -1.35 3.80
N ILE A 69 -13.12 -0.68 4.95
CA ILE A 69 -12.24 0.46 5.24
C ILE A 69 -11.17 0.03 6.23
N VAL A 70 -9.92 0.27 5.88
CA VAL A 70 -8.76 0.03 6.74
C VAL A 70 -8.00 1.33 6.92
N LEU A 71 -7.94 1.81 8.16
CA LEU A 71 -7.08 2.91 8.57
C LEU A 71 -5.71 2.33 8.90
N ARG A 72 -4.71 2.55 8.04
CA ARG A 72 -3.38 1.98 8.19
C ARG A 72 -2.46 2.95 8.93
N LEU A 73 -1.95 2.51 10.06
CA LEU A 73 -0.84 3.15 10.77
C LEU A 73 0.45 2.40 10.45
N TRP A 74 0.92 2.59 9.22
CA TRP A 74 2.08 1.94 8.65
C TRP A 74 3.33 2.77 8.88
N ASN A 75 3.74 2.87 10.12
CA ASN A 75 4.82 3.74 10.56
C ASN A 75 5.49 3.27 11.86
N GLU A 76 5.24 2.05 12.29
CA GLU A 76 5.96 1.45 13.42
C GLU A 76 7.45 1.33 13.09
N GLY A 77 8.29 1.83 14.00
CA GLY A 77 9.74 1.93 13.78
C GLY A 77 10.19 3.17 13.01
N GLY A 78 9.27 4.14 12.75
CA GLY A 78 9.55 5.40 12.05
C GLY A 78 8.75 6.57 12.60
N TYR A 79 8.07 7.33 11.73
CA TYR A 79 7.25 8.49 12.07
C TYR A 79 5.94 8.07 12.73
N ASN A 80 5.98 7.72 14.02
CA ASN A 80 4.84 7.20 14.78
C ASN A 80 4.47 8.06 16.02
N GLN A 81 5.07 9.22 16.17
CA GLN A 81 4.86 10.09 17.33
C GLN A 81 3.42 10.61 17.47
N MET A 82 2.69 10.69 16.36
CA MET A 82 1.29 11.12 16.34
C MET A 82 0.29 9.96 16.40
N ASN A 83 0.72 8.69 16.44
CA ASN A 83 -0.21 7.57 16.41
C ASN A 83 -1.22 7.62 17.55
N GLU A 84 -0.77 7.91 18.78
CA GLU A 84 -1.68 8.01 19.92
C GLU A 84 -2.70 9.15 19.76
N ALA A 85 -2.28 10.32 19.31
CA ALA A 85 -3.17 11.44 19.05
C ALA A 85 -4.17 11.11 17.92
N ILE A 86 -3.71 10.44 16.85
CA ILE A 86 -4.58 9.97 15.76
C ILE A 86 -5.62 8.97 16.29
N LEU A 87 -5.22 8.01 17.13
CA LEU A 87 -6.14 7.05 17.74
C LEU A 87 -7.17 7.72 18.64
N GLN A 88 -6.77 8.73 19.43
CA GLN A 88 -7.69 9.52 20.24
C GLN A 88 -8.72 10.26 19.39
N LEU A 89 -8.29 10.85 18.27
CA LEU A 89 -9.20 11.51 17.33
C LEU A 89 -10.15 10.52 16.65
N ILE A 90 -9.67 9.33 16.27
CA ILE A 90 -10.53 8.27 15.74
C ILE A 90 -11.56 7.84 16.79
N ALA A 91 -11.18 7.72 18.07
CA ALA A 91 -12.07 7.34 19.14
C ALA A 91 -13.20 8.36 19.40
N GLN A 92 -13.00 9.64 19.09
CA GLN A 92 -14.07 10.64 19.14
C GLN A 92 -15.18 10.36 18.09
N HIS A 93 -14.82 9.75 16.94
CA HIS A 93 -15.77 9.39 15.89
C HIS A 93 -16.37 8.00 16.05
N GLN A 94 -15.59 7.08 16.58
CA GLN A 94 -15.96 5.70 16.83
C GLN A 94 -15.46 5.27 18.21
N PRO A 95 -16.29 5.47 19.27
CA PRO A 95 -15.88 5.17 20.64
C PRO A 95 -15.49 3.72 20.89
N ALA A 96 -14.50 3.51 21.76
CA ALA A 96 -14.15 2.19 22.30
C ALA A 96 -15.30 1.62 23.17
N PRO A 97 -15.34 0.29 23.47
CA PRO A 97 -14.27 -0.67 23.20
C PRO A 97 -14.24 -1.15 21.75
N TRP A 98 -13.03 -1.30 21.19
CA TRP A 98 -12.82 -1.92 19.90
C TRP A 98 -12.46 -3.40 20.05
N THR A 99 -12.78 -4.21 19.05
CA THR A 99 -12.41 -5.63 19.06
C THR A 99 -10.97 -5.80 18.60
N GLU A 100 -10.12 -6.33 19.47
CA GLU A 100 -8.71 -6.60 19.16
C GLU A 100 -8.56 -7.64 18.05
N ARG A 101 -7.56 -7.45 17.21
CA ARG A 101 -7.13 -8.35 16.12
C ARG A 101 -5.60 -8.45 16.16
N LYS A 102 -5.04 -9.43 15.43
CA LYS A 102 -3.60 -9.69 15.38
C LYS A 102 -2.78 -8.44 15.05
N ASP A 103 -3.23 -7.64 14.08
CA ASP A 103 -2.47 -6.51 13.56
C ASP A 103 -3.22 -5.18 13.76
N GLY A 104 -4.08 -5.05 14.80
CA GLY A 104 -4.84 -3.84 15.09
C GLY A 104 -6.21 -4.08 15.70
N TRP A 105 -7.24 -3.35 15.23
CA TRP A 105 -8.58 -3.41 15.80
C TRP A 105 -9.70 -3.39 14.74
N LYS A 106 -10.81 -4.04 15.05
CA LYS A 106 -12.10 -3.81 14.39
C LYS A 106 -12.86 -2.74 15.19
N LEU A 107 -13.16 -1.62 14.55
CA LEU A 107 -13.86 -0.48 15.15
C LEU A 107 -15.37 -0.62 15.04
N ALA A 108 -15.82 -1.06 13.86
CA ALA A 108 -17.23 -1.30 13.53
C ALA A 108 -17.32 -2.31 12.38
N GLU A 109 -18.54 -2.59 11.88
CA GLU A 109 -18.69 -3.39 10.68
C GLU A 109 -18.00 -2.69 9.50
N ASN A 110 -17.15 -3.45 8.78
CA ASN A 110 -16.32 -2.99 7.65
C ASN A 110 -15.35 -1.84 7.98
N LEU A 111 -15.08 -1.52 9.24
CA LEU A 111 -14.16 -0.45 9.65
C LEU A 111 -13.08 -0.98 10.59
N PHE A 112 -11.81 -0.84 10.18
CA PHE A 112 -10.66 -1.44 10.84
C PHE A 112 -9.52 -0.44 10.99
N ILE A 113 -8.66 -0.66 12.01
CA ILE A 113 -7.30 -0.11 12.09
C ILE A 113 -6.32 -1.27 11.93
N GLU A 114 -5.27 -1.06 11.14
CA GLU A 114 -4.15 -1.98 11.00
C GLU A 114 -2.83 -1.24 11.26
N HIS A 115 -1.95 -1.88 12.04
CA HIS A 115 -0.57 -1.45 12.25
C HIS A 115 0.36 -2.23 11.35
N ASP A 116 1.45 -1.60 10.91
CA ASP A 116 2.49 -2.27 10.15
C ASP A 116 3.83 -1.55 10.33
N ASN A 117 4.91 -2.28 10.10
CA ASN A 117 6.25 -1.74 10.22
C ASN A 117 6.62 -0.89 8.99
N MET A 118 7.19 0.28 9.25
CA MET A 118 7.78 1.10 8.20
C MET A 118 8.99 0.39 7.60
N PHE A 119 9.15 0.53 6.30
CA PHE A 119 10.35 0.13 5.57
C PHE A 119 10.87 1.27 4.69
N SER A 120 12.14 1.24 4.36
CA SER A 120 12.72 2.19 3.41
C SER A 120 12.30 1.82 1.98
N TRP A 121 11.74 2.80 1.26
CA TRP A 121 11.45 2.65 -0.16
C TRP A 121 12.73 2.38 -0.93
N PRO A 122 12.67 1.58 -2.01
CA PRO A 122 13.84 1.37 -2.86
C PRO A 122 14.30 2.72 -3.46
N ASP A 123 15.61 2.95 -3.42
CA ASP A 123 16.23 4.16 -3.95
C ASP A 123 17.60 3.78 -4.53
N SER A 124 17.76 3.96 -5.85
CA SER A 124 18.99 3.62 -6.57
C SER A 124 20.23 4.41 -6.08
N LYS A 125 20.03 5.54 -5.38
CA LYS A 125 21.09 6.38 -4.81
C LYS A 125 21.58 5.90 -3.44
N GLN A 126 20.85 5.02 -2.78
CA GLN A 126 21.26 4.47 -1.49
C GLN A 126 22.24 3.30 -1.66
N ALA A 127 22.98 2.99 -0.60
CA ALA A 127 23.79 1.76 -0.59
C ALA A 127 22.90 0.51 -0.65
N ALA A 128 23.37 -0.52 -1.32
CA ALA A 128 22.70 -1.81 -1.27
C ALA A 128 22.76 -2.39 0.15
N TYR A 129 21.71 -3.12 0.54
CA TYR A 129 21.76 -3.89 1.79
C TYR A 129 22.73 -5.07 1.66
N ASP A 130 23.52 -5.29 2.69
CA ASP A 130 24.39 -6.47 2.80
C ASP A 130 23.57 -7.66 3.32
N GLU A 131 22.64 -8.14 2.50
CA GLU A 131 21.78 -9.27 2.81
C GLU A 131 21.97 -10.36 1.77
N PRO A 132 22.48 -11.54 2.20
CA PRO A 132 22.78 -12.64 1.27
C PRO A 132 21.52 -13.25 0.65
N GLU A 133 20.39 -13.17 1.34
CA GLU A 133 19.13 -13.73 0.87
C GLU A 133 18.01 -12.70 0.97
N VAL A 134 17.25 -12.55 -0.10
CA VAL A 134 16.06 -11.68 -0.16
C VAL A 134 14.84 -12.49 -0.52
N PHE A 135 13.68 -12.07 -0.02
CA PHE A 135 12.40 -12.60 -0.46
C PHE A 135 11.51 -11.47 -1.00
N CYS A 136 10.94 -11.70 -2.18
CA CYS A 136 10.02 -10.75 -2.79
C CYS A 136 8.92 -11.46 -3.60
N TYR A 137 7.74 -10.86 -3.63
CA TYR A 137 6.59 -11.31 -4.41
C TYR A 137 6.57 -10.75 -5.84
N ALA A 138 7.50 -9.86 -6.20
CA ALA A 138 7.59 -9.24 -7.51
C ALA A 138 7.60 -10.30 -8.63
N LEU A 139 6.79 -10.10 -9.66
CA LEU A 139 6.56 -11.00 -10.79
C LEU A 139 6.07 -12.42 -10.41
N ARG A 140 5.89 -12.71 -9.13
CA ARG A 140 5.38 -14.01 -8.66
C ARG A 140 3.86 -13.97 -8.48
N ASN A 141 3.35 -12.96 -7.78
CA ASN A 141 1.92 -12.77 -7.52
C ASN A 141 1.50 -11.30 -7.63
N GLN A 142 2.38 -10.43 -8.07
CA GLN A 142 2.10 -9.02 -8.32
C GLN A 142 2.96 -8.46 -9.45
N ILE A 143 2.42 -7.47 -10.13
CA ILE A 143 3.10 -6.55 -11.03
C ILE A 143 2.61 -5.14 -10.71
N GLY A 144 3.36 -4.12 -11.14
CA GLY A 144 2.88 -2.74 -11.21
C GLY A 144 2.61 -2.35 -12.67
N VAL A 145 1.65 -1.45 -12.87
CA VAL A 145 1.42 -0.78 -14.15
C VAL A 145 1.30 0.70 -13.85
N LEU A 146 2.20 1.50 -14.41
CA LEU A 146 2.21 2.94 -14.27
C LEU A 146 1.13 3.59 -15.14
N ALA A 147 0.87 4.87 -14.92
CA ALA A 147 -0.20 5.59 -15.61
C ALA A 147 -0.02 5.68 -17.13
N ASP A 148 1.22 5.60 -17.61
CA ASP A 148 1.60 5.61 -19.02
C ASP A 148 1.61 4.21 -19.67
N GLY A 149 1.16 3.17 -18.93
CA GLY A 149 1.14 1.79 -19.41
C GLY A 149 2.43 1.01 -19.17
N THR A 150 3.46 1.63 -18.59
CA THR A 150 4.73 0.96 -18.28
C THR A 150 4.51 -0.14 -17.24
N VAL A 151 4.94 -1.36 -17.53
CA VAL A 151 4.90 -2.50 -16.61
C VAL A 151 6.20 -2.56 -15.81
N VAL A 152 6.07 -2.68 -14.48
CA VAL A 152 7.17 -2.78 -13.52
C VAL A 152 7.01 -4.01 -12.63
N PRO A 153 8.08 -4.53 -12.00
CA PRO A 153 8.02 -5.76 -11.21
C PRO A 153 7.08 -5.69 -10.00
N CYS A 154 6.92 -4.51 -9.41
CA CYS A 154 6.08 -4.29 -8.22
C CYS A 154 5.69 -2.81 -8.08
N CYS A 155 4.75 -2.52 -7.17
CA CYS A 155 4.25 -1.17 -6.90
C CYS A 155 5.25 -0.23 -6.21
N LEU A 156 6.41 -0.72 -5.76
CA LEU A 156 7.45 0.10 -5.13
C LEU A 156 8.39 0.75 -6.15
N ASP A 157 8.41 0.26 -7.39
CA ASP A 157 9.10 0.90 -8.51
C ASP A 157 8.18 1.94 -9.17
N HIS A 158 7.94 3.03 -8.45
CA HIS A 158 7.01 4.08 -8.87
C HIS A 158 7.56 4.98 -9.98
N ASP A 159 8.87 5.02 -10.15
CA ASP A 159 9.56 5.81 -11.19
C ASP A 159 9.83 5.00 -12.47
N GLY A 160 9.56 3.69 -12.46
CA GLY A 160 9.77 2.82 -13.62
C GLY A 160 11.23 2.52 -13.94
N GLU A 161 12.13 2.56 -12.94
CA GLU A 161 13.55 2.24 -13.13
C GLU A 161 13.75 0.80 -13.65
N LEU A 162 12.84 -0.10 -13.28
CA LEU A 162 12.83 -1.50 -13.70
C LEU A 162 11.76 -1.77 -14.77
N ALA A 163 11.50 -0.81 -15.68
CA ALA A 163 10.55 -0.99 -16.76
C ALA A 163 10.81 -2.29 -17.52
N LEU A 164 9.76 -3.11 -17.68
CA LEU A 164 9.79 -4.41 -18.38
C LEU A 164 9.25 -4.32 -19.80
N GLY A 165 8.43 -3.31 -20.07
CA GLY A 165 7.77 -3.04 -21.34
C GLY A 165 6.53 -2.17 -21.13
N ASN A 166 5.77 -1.91 -22.20
CA ASN A 166 4.58 -1.05 -22.14
C ASN A 166 3.37 -1.78 -22.74
N LEU A 167 2.23 -1.76 -22.05
CA LEU A 167 0.99 -2.43 -22.45
C LEU A 167 0.32 -1.83 -23.71
N PHE A 168 0.72 -0.64 -24.11
CA PHE A 168 0.28 -0.06 -25.39
C PHE A 168 1.08 -0.56 -26.60
N GLU A 169 2.21 -1.25 -26.36
CA GLU A 169 3.13 -1.74 -27.39
C GLU A 169 3.19 -3.27 -27.46
N LEU A 170 3.14 -3.93 -26.29
CA LEU A 170 3.32 -5.38 -26.15
C LEU A 170 2.20 -5.97 -25.28
N SER A 171 1.87 -7.23 -25.52
CA SER A 171 1.00 -7.98 -24.61
C SER A 171 1.69 -8.23 -23.27
N LEU A 172 0.90 -8.41 -22.20
CA LEU A 172 1.44 -8.74 -20.88
C LEU A 172 2.26 -10.04 -20.91
N GLU A 173 1.87 -11.00 -21.72
CA GLU A 173 2.57 -12.28 -21.87
C GLU A 173 3.98 -12.07 -22.48
N GLU A 174 4.11 -11.25 -23.52
CA GLU A 174 5.40 -10.91 -24.13
C GLU A 174 6.30 -10.19 -23.12
N ILE A 175 5.75 -9.21 -22.37
CA ILE A 175 6.48 -8.46 -21.34
C ILE A 175 7.01 -9.41 -20.25
N LEU A 176 6.16 -10.28 -19.73
CA LEU A 176 6.53 -11.21 -18.65
C LEU A 176 7.48 -12.31 -19.13
N SER A 177 7.47 -12.62 -20.42
CA SER A 177 8.40 -13.59 -21.04
C SER A 177 9.75 -12.96 -21.40
N SER A 178 9.92 -11.64 -21.26
CA SER A 178 11.16 -10.96 -21.58
C SER A 178 12.34 -11.48 -20.73
N PRO A 179 13.58 -11.46 -21.27
CA PRO A 179 14.76 -11.91 -20.52
C PRO A 179 14.92 -11.24 -19.15
N ARG A 180 14.63 -9.93 -19.04
CA ARG A 180 14.71 -9.16 -17.81
C ARG A 180 13.68 -9.64 -16.79
N ALA A 181 12.41 -9.75 -17.19
CA ALA A 181 11.35 -10.23 -16.29
C ALA A 181 11.66 -11.64 -15.78
N GLN A 182 12.10 -12.53 -16.65
CA GLN A 182 12.48 -13.89 -16.30
C GLN A 182 13.72 -13.97 -15.39
N ALA A 183 14.69 -13.06 -15.54
CA ALA A 183 15.84 -12.97 -14.66
C ALA A 183 15.43 -12.55 -13.24
N ILE A 184 14.56 -11.54 -13.11
CA ILE A 184 14.02 -11.08 -11.83
C ILE A 184 13.23 -12.20 -11.15
N TYR A 185 12.31 -12.85 -11.87
CA TYR A 185 11.50 -13.95 -11.34
C TYR A 185 12.37 -15.10 -10.82
N ARG A 186 13.36 -15.55 -11.61
CA ARG A 186 14.29 -16.62 -11.22
C ARG A 186 15.20 -16.18 -10.06
N GLY A 187 15.66 -14.93 -10.06
CA GLY A 187 16.43 -14.37 -8.96
C GLY A 187 15.68 -14.51 -7.63
N PHE A 188 14.44 -14.02 -7.55
CA PHE A 188 13.65 -14.15 -6.32
C PHE A 188 13.22 -15.60 -6.01
N THR A 189 13.12 -16.47 -7.00
CA THR A 189 12.94 -17.90 -6.76
C THR A 189 14.15 -18.50 -6.04
N ASN A 190 15.34 -18.02 -6.34
CA ASN A 190 16.62 -18.41 -5.71
C ASN A 190 17.03 -17.48 -4.55
N HIS A 191 16.08 -16.71 -3.99
CA HIS A 191 16.31 -15.77 -2.89
C HIS A 191 17.38 -14.70 -3.18
N THR A 192 17.52 -14.28 -4.44
CA THR A 192 18.52 -13.31 -4.88
C THR A 192 17.88 -12.13 -5.58
N ALA A 193 18.23 -10.91 -5.19
CA ALA A 193 17.86 -9.67 -5.90
C ALA A 193 18.87 -9.42 -7.03
N VAL A 194 18.45 -9.61 -8.28
CA VAL A 194 19.31 -9.42 -9.46
C VAL A 194 19.38 -7.97 -9.93
N GLU A 195 18.38 -7.13 -9.58
CA GLU A 195 18.32 -5.73 -9.96
C GLU A 195 18.85 -4.82 -8.83
N GLY A 196 19.58 -3.78 -9.22
CA GLY A 196 20.20 -2.86 -8.27
C GLY A 196 19.18 -2.15 -7.36
N LEU A 197 18.02 -1.78 -7.88
CA LEU A 197 16.93 -1.18 -7.09
C LEU A 197 16.39 -2.18 -6.05
N CYS A 198 16.22 -3.45 -6.43
CA CYS A 198 15.75 -4.51 -5.54
C CYS A 198 16.74 -4.81 -4.40
N GLN A 199 18.05 -4.67 -4.65
CA GLN A 199 19.10 -4.80 -3.63
C GLN A 199 19.06 -3.67 -2.58
N ARG A 200 18.33 -2.58 -2.87
CA ARG A 200 18.15 -1.38 -2.04
C ARG A 200 16.74 -1.24 -1.48
N CYS A 201 15.95 -2.30 -1.55
CA CYS A 201 14.55 -2.30 -1.14
C CYS A 201 14.40 -2.79 0.30
N GLY A 202 14.02 -1.89 1.22
CA GLY A 202 13.78 -2.24 2.63
C GLY A 202 12.62 -3.21 2.84
N PHE A 203 11.65 -3.26 1.92
CA PHE A 203 10.54 -4.21 2.00
C PHE A 203 11.01 -5.66 1.94
N SER A 204 11.99 -5.99 1.11
CA SER A 204 12.54 -7.34 1.00
C SER A 204 13.20 -7.80 2.31
N ILE A 205 13.74 -6.88 3.08
CA ILE A 205 14.37 -7.13 4.39
C ILE A 205 13.30 -7.34 5.48
N VAL A 206 12.28 -6.46 5.52
CA VAL A 206 11.20 -6.54 6.52
C VAL A 206 10.34 -7.79 6.30
N SER A 207 9.97 -8.09 5.04
CA SER A 207 9.13 -9.25 4.71
C SER A 207 9.75 -10.61 5.09
N LYS A 208 11.07 -10.69 5.19
CA LYS A 208 11.80 -11.86 5.67
C LYS A 208 11.53 -12.17 7.16
N ARG A 209 11.27 -11.13 7.98
CA ARG A 209 11.04 -11.28 9.44
C ARG A 209 9.67 -11.90 9.76
N PHE A 210 8.68 -11.81 8.87
CA PHE A 210 7.33 -12.33 9.08
C PHE A 210 7.13 -13.79 8.69
N ARG A 211 8.19 -14.50 8.30
CA ARG A 211 8.17 -15.92 7.90
C ARG A 211 8.64 -16.91 8.97
N ARG A 212 8.99 -16.41 10.17
CA ARG A 212 9.40 -17.27 11.29
C ARG A 212 8.25 -17.54 12.25
#